data_12eae48a9293dfe44e2285a98380ea1c
#
_entry.id   12eae48a9293dfe44e2285a98380ea1c
#
_cell.length_a   1.000
_cell.length_b   1.000
_cell.length_c   1.000
_cell.angle_alpha   90.00
_cell.angle_beta   90.00
_cell.angle_gamma   90.00
#
_symmetry.space_group_name_H-M   'P 1'
#
loop_
_entity.id
_entity.type
_entity.pdbx_description
1 polymer ?
#
loop_
_entity_poly.entity_id
_entity_poly.type
_entity_poly.pdbx_seq_one_letter_code
_entity_poly.pdbx_strand_id
1 'polypeptide(L)'
;MTVPTENQEAEKLTNWLRANNYKFTHIANESWLPPRVAMLAAKRKKRMWLSPWFPDYCIILKRGSLLFIELKKQIDYSKSDKGKKVSVTSKEQIEWCESLNNIANTQAEVCNGYEKAKETILYIESI
;
A
#
# COMPACT_ATOMS: atom_id res chain seq x y z
N MET A 1 -12.17 -13.98 -16.26
CA MET A 1 -12.04 -12.67 -15.59
C MET A 1 -10.64 -12.48 -15.06
N THR A 2 -10.05 -11.35 -15.36
CA THR A 2 -8.73 -11.00 -14.81
C THR A 2 -8.90 -10.23 -13.51
N VAL A 3 -7.99 -10.42 -12.57
CA VAL A 3 -7.97 -9.61 -11.35
C VAL A 3 -7.59 -8.17 -11.71
N PRO A 4 -8.07 -7.17 -10.95
CA PRO A 4 -7.70 -5.78 -11.19
C PRO A 4 -6.19 -5.55 -11.10
N THR A 5 -5.73 -4.55 -11.82
CA THR A 5 -4.33 -4.11 -11.69
C THR A 5 -4.14 -3.39 -10.34
N GLU A 6 -2.89 -3.24 -9.92
CA GLU A 6 -2.57 -2.50 -8.69
C GLU A 6 -3.09 -1.06 -8.77
N ASN A 7 -2.99 -0.42 -9.94
CA ASN A 7 -3.52 0.94 -10.12
C ASN A 7 -5.04 0.99 -10.01
N GLN A 8 -5.75 -0.01 -10.52
CA GLN A 8 -7.20 -0.11 -10.39
C GLN A 8 -7.61 -0.30 -8.94
N GLU A 9 -6.87 -1.12 -8.19
CA GLU A 9 -7.09 -1.32 -6.76
C GLU A 9 -6.86 -0.01 -5.98
N ALA A 10 -5.79 0.71 -6.31
CA ALA A 10 -5.49 1.99 -5.68
C ALA A 10 -6.58 3.03 -5.95
N GLU A 11 -7.10 3.08 -7.17
CA GLU A 11 -8.19 3.98 -7.52
C GLU A 11 -9.45 3.69 -6.70
N LYS A 12 -9.80 2.43 -6.56
CA LYS A 12 -10.95 2.01 -5.75
C LYS A 12 -10.78 2.40 -4.28
N LEU A 13 -9.61 2.15 -3.72
CA LEU A 13 -9.32 2.49 -2.32
C LEU A 13 -9.36 4.01 -2.11
N THR A 14 -8.74 4.78 -2.99
CA THR A 14 -8.74 6.23 -2.93
C THR A 14 -10.16 6.79 -2.97
N ASN A 15 -10.99 6.29 -3.88
CA ASN A 15 -12.37 6.73 -4.02
C ASN A 15 -13.20 6.38 -2.79
N TRP A 16 -13.01 5.20 -2.23
CA TRP A 16 -13.69 4.77 -1.01
C TRP A 16 -13.30 5.63 0.20
N LEU A 17 -12.01 5.93 0.35
CA LEU A 17 -11.51 6.77 1.43
C LEU A 17 -12.11 8.18 1.36
N ARG A 18 -12.16 8.77 0.15
CA ARG A 18 -12.79 10.06 -0.06
C ARG A 18 -14.28 10.04 0.24
N ALA A 19 -14.98 9.02 -0.26
CA ALA A 19 -16.43 8.90 -0.05
C ALA A 19 -16.80 8.75 1.42
N ASN A 20 -15.90 8.19 2.23
CA ASN A 20 -16.11 7.99 3.66
C ASN A 20 -15.44 9.07 4.52
N ASN A 21 -15.00 10.16 3.89
CA ASN A 21 -14.43 11.35 4.57
C ASN A 21 -13.19 11.06 5.40
N TYR A 22 -12.34 10.14 4.95
CA TYR A 22 -11.04 9.90 5.58
C TYR A 22 -10.03 10.96 5.15
N LYS A 23 -9.22 11.39 6.10
CA LYS A 23 -8.03 12.19 5.80
C LYS A 23 -6.87 11.23 5.57
N PHE A 24 -6.27 11.29 4.40
CA PHE A 24 -5.23 10.35 4.01
C PHE A 24 -4.31 10.95 2.96
N THR A 25 -3.16 10.32 2.79
CA THR A 25 -2.30 10.61 1.65
C THR A 25 -1.91 9.30 0.98
N HIS A 26 -1.85 9.32 -0.34
CA HIS A 26 -1.35 8.22 -1.16
C HIS A 26 0.01 8.67 -1.71
N ILE A 27 1.04 7.90 -1.38
CA ILE A 27 2.40 8.20 -1.83
C ILE A 27 2.55 7.61 -3.23
N ALA A 28 2.57 8.48 -4.25
CA ALA A 28 2.62 8.04 -5.63
C ALA A 28 3.92 7.26 -5.92
N ASN A 29 3.74 6.09 -6.54
CA ASN A 29 4.84 5.33 -7.07
C ASN A 29 5.13 5.82 -8.50
N GLU A 30 6.38 6.12 -8.81
CA GLU A 30 6.79 6.65 -10.12
C GLU A 30 7.03 5.56 -11.16
N SER A 31 6.42 4.38 -11.00
CA SER A 31 6.57 3.24 -11.91
C SER A 31 6.10 3.52 -13.34
N TRP A 32 5.27 4.55 -13.53
CA TRP A 32 4.77 4.97 -14.85
C TRP A 32 5.78 5.80 -15.65
N LEU A 33 6.88 6.22 -15.05
CA LEU A 33 7.90 7.01 -15.72
C LEU A 33 8.69 6.18 -16.75
N PRO A 34 9.15 6.80 -17.86
CA PRO A 34 10.04 6.11 -18.78
C PRO A 34 11.29 5.59 -18.04
N PRO A 35 11.86 4.44 -18.44
CA PRO A 35 12.98 3.82 -17.69
C PRO A 35 14.15 4.76 -17.38
N ARG A 36 14.51 5.63 -18.33
CA ARG A 36 15.61 6.59 -18.13
C ARG A 36 15.28 7.61 -17.04
N VAL A 37 14.07 8.14 -17.07
CA VAL A 37 13.60 9.12 -16.09
C VAL A 37 13.42 8.45 -14.74
N ALA A 38 12.87 7.24 -14.72
CA ALA A 38 12.68 6.47 -13.49
C ALA A 38 14.02 6.18 -12.80
N MET A 39 15.06 5.87 -13.57
CA MET A 39 16.39 5.62 -13.02
C MET A 39 17.00 6.88 -12.38
N LEU A 40 16.84 8.04 -13.02
CA LEU A 40 17.31 9.31 -12.48
C LEU A 40 16.54 9.69 -11.22
N ALA A 41 15.22 9.50 -11.24
CA ALA A 41 14.37 9.74 -10.08
C ALA A 41 14.75 8.83 -8.91
N ALA A 42 15.02 7.54 -9.17
CA ALA A 42 15.43 6.57 -8.15
C ALA A 42 16.77 6.97 -7.50
N LYS A 43 17.75 7.41 -8.31
CA LYS A 43 19.04 7.88 -7.81
C LYS A 43 18.88 9.12 -6.92
N ARG A 44 18.03 10.05 -7.33
CA ARG A 44 17.74 11.26 -6.56
C ARG A 44 17.09 10.92 -5.22
N LYS A 45 16.08 10.05 -5.21
CA LYS A 45 15.41 9.59 -3.99
C LYS A 45 16.40 8.95 -3.01
N LYS A 46 17.28 8.10 -3.51
CA LYS A 46 18.29 7.44 -2.69
C LYS A 46 19.23 8.45 -2.02
N ARG A 47 19.68 9.48 -2.76
CA ARG A 47 20.53 10.53 -2.20
C ARG A 47 19.84 11.34 -1.11
N MET A 48 18.53 11.48 -1.19
CA MET A 48 17.73 12.24 -0.23
C MET A 48 17.18 11.37 0.90
N TRP A 49 17.63 10.12 1.01
CA TRP A 49 17.16 9.15 2.01
C TRP A 49 15.66 8.84 1.89
N LEU A 50 15.08 9.01 0.70
CA LEU A 50 13.72 8.63 0.45
C LEU A 50 13.66 7.11 0.26
N SER A 51 12.84 6.44 1.07
CA SER A 51 12.74 4.99 1.04
C SER A 51 11.65 4.53 0.07
N PRO A 52 11.99 3.69 -0.93
CA PRO A 52 10.98 3.12 -1.83
C PRO A 52 10.14 2.05 -1.15
N TRP A 53 10.52 1.63 0.06
CA TRP A 53 9.87 0.54 0.80
C TRP A 53 8.85 1.03 1.81
N PHE A 54 8.67 2.35 1.93
CA PHE A 54 7.66 2.93 2.81
C PHE A 54 6.26 2.59 2.28
N PRO A 55 5.28 2.33 3.17
CA PRO A 55 3.92 2.02 2.74
C PRO A 55 3.29 3.08 1.84
N ASP A 56 2.39 2.66 0.93
CA ASP A 56 1.77 3.53 -0.08
C ASP A 56 0.79 4.53 0.48
N TYR A 57 0.10 4.21 1.57
CA TYR A 57 -0.96 5.03 2.14
C TYR A 57 -0.69 5.34 3.60
N CYS A 58 -0.99 6.57 3.98
CA CYS A 58 -1.06 6.98 5.38
C CYS A 58 -2.48 7.50 5.63
N ILE A 59 -3.21 6.85 6.53
CA ILE A 59 -4.62 7.13 6.79
C ILE A 59 -4.81 7.51 8.26
N ILE A 60 -5.48 8.63 8.50
CA ILE A 60 -5.87 9.01 9.85
C ILE A 60 -7.23 8.38 10.12
N LEU A 61 -7.26 7.40 11.02
CA LEU A 61 -8.49 6.71 11.38
C LEU A 61 -9.36 7.57 12.28
N LYS A 62 -10.68 7.42 12.15
CA LYS A 62 -11.65 8.21 12.92
C LYS A 62 -11.57 7.93 14.42
N ARG A 63 -11.11 6.75 14.79
CA ARG A 63 -10.87 6.38 16.19
C ARG A 63 -9.67 7.12 16.83
N GLY A 64 -8.89 7.86 16.04
CA GLY A 64 -7.74 8.62 16.54
C GLY A 64 -6.42 7.87 16.49
N SER A 65 -6.24 6.98 15.53
CA SER A 65 -4.99 6.26 15.31
C SER A 65 -4.53 6.41 13.87
N LEU A 66 -3.29 6.02 13.59
CA LEU A 66 -2.71 6.03 12.24
C LEU A 66 -2.68 4.63 11.67
N LEU A 67 -3.01 4.51 10.39
CA LEU A 67 -2.88 3.27 9.65
C LEU A 67 -2.08 3.51 8.38
N PHE A 68 -1.02 2.72 8.21
CA PHE A 68 -0.24 2.70 6.98
C PHE A 68 -0.60 1.42 6.22
N ILE A 69 -0.87 1.55 4.93
CA ILE A 69 -1.20 0.40 4.08
C ILE A 69 -0.22 0.32 2.92
N GLU A 70 0.38 -0.84 2.75
CA GLU A 70 1.08 -1.21 1.53
C GLU A 70 0.09 -2.00 0.67
N LEU A 71 -0.35 -1.41 -0.43
CA LEU A 71 -1.34 -2.02 -1.29
C LEU A 71 -0.66 -2.88 -2.35
N LYS A 72 -1.03 -4.16 -2.39
CA LYS A 72 -0.55 -5.12 -3.39
C LYS A 72 -1.72 -5.56 -4.26
N LYS A 73 -1.39 -6.09 -5.44
CA LYS A 73 -2.38 -6.72 -6.30
C LYS A 73 -2.99 -7.92 -5.57
N GLN A 74 -4.29 -8.15 -5.75
CA GLN A 74 -4.92 -9.32 -5.17
C GLN A 74 -4.38 -10.61 -5.80
N ILE A 75 -4.48 -11.72 -5.06
CA ILE A 75 -4.00 -13.02 -5.52
C ILE A 75 -4.98 -13.57 -6.55
N ASP A 76 -4.46 -14.00 -7.71
CA ASP A 76 -5.26 -14.60 -8.77
C ASP A 76 -5.27 -16.13 -8.60
N TYR A 77 -6.29 -16.62 -7.90
CA TYR A 77 -6.44 -18.05 -7.63
C TYR A 77 -6.84 -18.88 -8.87
N SER A 78 -7.18 -18.24 -9.98
CA SER A 78 -7.51 -18.94 -11.24
C SER A 78 -6.26 -19.45 -11.96
N LYS A 79 -5.08 -18.97 -11.59
CA LYS A 79 -3.82 -19.35 -12.21
C LYS A 79 -3.16 -20.53 -11.48
N SER A 80 -2.35 -21.32 -12.22
CA SER A 80 -1.52 -22.35 -11.61
C SER A 80 -0.52 -21.71 -10.62
N ASP A 81 0.07 -22.53 -9.74
CA ASP A 81 1.04 -22.03 -8.75
C ASP A 81 2.18 -21.21 -9.37
N LYS A 82 2.62 -21.57 -10.57
CA LYS A 82 3.62 -20.80 -11.30
C LYS A 82 3.10 -19.44 -11.80
N GLY A 83 1.79 -19.34 -12.05
CA GLY A 83 1.14 -18.11 -12.51
C GLY A 83 0.58 -17.27 -11.38
N LYS A 84 0.51 -17.81 -10.17
CA LYS A 84 0.12 -17.08 -8.97
C LYS A 84 1.27 -16.25 -8.44
N LYS A 85 1.83 -15.38 -9.27
CA LYS A 85 2.85 -14.46 -8.75
C LYS A 85 2.18 -13.44 -7.86
N VAL A 86 2.20 -13.72 -6.59
CA VAL A 86 1.92 -12.74 -5.56
C VAL A 86 3.09 -11.76 -5.57
N SER A 87 2.83 -10.47 -5.50
CA SER A 87 3.88 -9.51 -5.22
C SER A 87 4.48 -9.87 -3.87
N VAL A 88 5.71 -10.35 -3.88
CA VAL A 88 6.40 -10.73 -2.65
C VAL A 88 6.67 -9.47 -1.84
N THR A 89 6.28 -9.49 -0.57
CA THR A 89 6.62 -8.40 0.34
C THR A 89 8.12 -8.48 0.64
N SER A 90 8.84 -7.42 0.33
CA SER A 90 10.28 -7.40 0.54
C SER A 90 10.62 -7.32 2.03
N LYS A 91 11.85 -7.72 2.37
CA LYS A 91 12.36 -7.65 3.73
C LYS A 91 12.29 -6.21 4.26
N GLU A 92 12.63 -5.23 3.44
CA GLU A 92 12.62 -3.81 3.80
C GLU A 92 11.19 -3.31 4.08
N GLN A 93 10.21 -3.76 3.31
CA GLN A 93 8.81 -3.43 3.57
C GLN A 93 8.34 -4.01 4.90
N ILE A 94 8.73 -5.24 5.21
CA ILE A 94 8.41 -5.89 6.49
C ILE A 94 9.02 -5.10 7.64
N GLU A 95 10.29 -4.71 7.52
CA GLU A 95 10.99 -3.93 8.55
C GLU A 95 10.29 -2.58 8.81
N TRP A 96 9.85 -1.89 7.74
CA TRP A 96 9.09 -0.66 7.88
C TRP A 96 7.78 -0.87 8.64
N CYS A 97 7.03 -1.93 8.27
CA CYS A 97 5.78 -2.26 8.95
C CYS A 97 6.00 -2.58 10.42
N GLU A 98 7.02 -3.36 10.74
CA GLU A 98 7.36 -3.70 12.12
C GLU A 98 7.69 -2.45 12.94
N SER A 99 8.51 -1.56 12.38
CA SER A 99 8.88 -0.31 13.05
C SER A 99 7.67 0.57 13.31
N LEU A 100 6.76 0.69 12.33
CA LEU A 100 5.54 1.48 12.47
C LEU A 100 4.59 0.86 13.49
N ASN A 101 4.48 -0.47 13.53
CA ASN A 101 3.62 -1.17 14.49
C ASN A 101 4.10 -1.04 15.93
N ASN A 102 5.35 -0.67 16.14
CA ASN A 102 5.90 -0.42 17.48
C ASN A 102 5.57 0.98 18.00
N ILE A 103 5.02 1.86 17.17
CA ILE A 103 4.62 3.20 17.60
C ILE A 103 3.21 3.13 18.17
N ALA A 104 3.01 3.79 19.32
CA ALA A 104 1.69 3.82 19.97
C ALA A 104 0.62 4.36 19.01
N ASN A 105 -0.54 3.71 19.01
CA ASN A 105 -1.70 4.08 18.18
C ASN A 105 -1.39 4.10 16.68
N THR A 106 -0.45 3.29 16.23
CA THR A 106 -0.03 3.21 14.84
C THR A 106 -0.01 1.76 14.40
N GLN A 107 -0.54 1.48 13.21
CA GLN A 107 -0.53 0.15 12.61
C GLN A 107 -0.08 0.25 11.17
N ALA A 108 0.55 -0.80 10.67
CA ALA A 108 0.98 -0.91 9.28
C ALA A 108 0.66 -2.31 8.78
N GLU A 109 -0.02 -2.39 7.65
CA GLU A 109 -0.47 -3.65 7.07
C GLU A 109 -0.19 -3.71 5.58
N VAL A 110 0.13 -4.91 5.11
CA VAL A 110 0.19 -5.20 3.67
C VAL A 110 -1.16 -5.79 3.27
N CYS A 111 -1.83 -5.18 2.31
CA CYS A 111 -3.16 -5.60 1.89
C CYS A 111 -3.15 -5.99 0.42
N ASN A 112 -3.60 -7.20 0.12
CA ASN A 112 -3.72 -7.70 -1.24
C ASN A 112 -5.08 -7.33 -1.82
N GLY A 113 -5.15 -6.14 -2.42
CA GLY A 113 -6.34 -5.62 -3.08
C GLY A 113 -7.15 -4.66 -2.22
N TYR A 114 -8.01 -3.93 -2.89
CA TYR A 114 -8.90 -2.94 -2.27
C TYR A 114 -9.81 -3.53 -1.18
N GLU A 115 -10.41 -4.69 -1.45
CA GLU A 115 -11.34 -5.32 -0.50
C GLU A 115 -10.64 -5.66 0.82
N LYS A 116 -9.43 -6.17 0.77
CA LYS A 116 -8.64 -6.45 1.97
C LYS A 116 -8.27 -5.18 2.72
N ALA A 117 -7.89 -4.12 2.00
CA ALA A 117 -7.59 -2.83 2.62
C ALA A 117 -8.82 -2.27 3.33
N LYS A 118 -9.98 -2.31 2.68
CA LYS A 118 -11.26 -1.87 3.26
C LYS A 118 -11.62 -2.67 4.50
N GLU A 119 -11.52 -3.99 4.44
CA GLU A 119 -11.77 -4.87 5.59
C GLU A 119 -10.86 -4.52 6.76
N THR A 120 -9.58 -4.30 6.49
CA THR A 120 -8.60 -3.94 7.51
C THR A 120 -8.97 -2.62 8.19
N ILE A 121 -9.32 -1.61 7.41
CA ILE A 121 -9.74 -0.31 7.94
C ILE A 121 -10.96 -0.45 8.84
N LEU A 122 -12.00 -1.13 8.35
CA LEU A 122 -13.23 -1.31 9.10
C LEU A 122 -13.01 -2.12 10.38
N TYR A 123 -12.18 -3.15 10.32
CA TYR A 123 -11.84 -3.96 11.49
C TYR A 123 -11.15 -3.13 12.57
N ILE A 124 -10.13 -2.35 12.18
CA ILE A 124 -9.38 -1.53 13.13
C ILE A 124 -10.28 -0.44 13.72
N GLU A 125 -11.16 0.16 12.93
CA GLU A 125 -12.10 1.17 13.43
C GLU A 125 -13.09 0.59 14.44
N SER A 126 -13.33 -0.73 14.40
CA SER A 126 -14.31 -1.41 15.27
C SER A 126 -13.77 -1.83 16.63
N ILE A 127 -12.46 -1.82 16.83
CA ILE A 127 -11.84 -2.30 18.08
C ILE A 127 -11.49 -1.20 19.07
#